data_6ebf7471e135b624368fd27428c7cf3f
#
_entry.id   6ebf7471e135b624368fd27428c7cf3f
#
_cell.length_a   1.000
_cell.length_b   1.000
_cell.length_c   1.000
_cell.angle_alpha   90.00
_cell.angle_beta   90.00
_cell.angle_gamma   90.00
#
_symmetry.space_group_name_H-M   'P 1'
#
loop_
_entity.id
_entity.type
_entity.pdbx_description
1 polymer ?
#
loop_
_entity_poly.entity_id
_entity_poly.type
_entity_poly.pdbx_seq_one_letter_code
_entity_poly.pdbx_strand_id
1 'polypeptide(L)' 'MKNIQMEVKGNNLIITVDLTQDHGPSKSGKTIVVASTLGNASVPGEEFSHIKVGLNVYKCE' A
#
# COMPACT_ATOMS: atom_id res chain seq x y z
N MET A 1 4.34 -2.06 -6.46
CA MET A 1 3.58 -2.22 -5.19
C MET A 1 3.21 -3.68 -5.00
N LYS A 2 3.03 -4.06 -3.75
CA LYS A 2 2.62 -5.41 -3.40
C LYS A 2 1.28 -5.37 -2.71
N ASN A 3 0.29 -6.05 -3.29
CA ASN A 3 -1.04 -6.24 -2.69
C ASN A 3 -1.76 -4.94 -2.35
N ILE A 4 -1.59 -3.91 -3.19
CA ILE A 4 -2.26 -2.64 -3.00
C ILE A 4 -2.94 -2.24 -4.31
N GLN A 5 -4.22 -1.95 -4.21
CA GLN A 5 -4.99 -1.37 -5.30
C GLN A 5 -5.46 0.01 -4.86
N MET A 6 -5.28 0.99 -5.72
CA MET A 6 -5.71 2.36 -5.44
C MET A 6 -6.69 2.82 -6.50
N GLU A 7 -7.71 3.54 -6.06
CA GLU A 7 -8.76 4.06 -6.91
C GLU A 7 -9.16 5.44 -6.41
N VAL A 8 -9.41 6.34 -7.33
CA VAL A 8 -9.91 7.67 -7.00
C VAL A 8 -11.37 7.76 -7.37
N LYS A 9 -12.21 8.15 -6.41
CA LYS A 9 -13.62 8.43 -6.64
C LYS A 9 -13.91 9.86 -6.16
N GLY A 10 -14.22 10.75 -7.11
CA GLY A 10 -14.38 12.15 -6.79
C GLY A 10 -13.08 12.71 -6.22
N ASN A 11 -13.10 13.16 -5.00
CA ASN A 11 -11.92 13.68 -4.31
C ASN A 11 -11.34 12.69 -3.30
N ASN A 12 -11.78 11.44 -3.35
CA ASN A 12 -11.37 10.44 -2.35
C ASN A 12 -10.46 9.38 -2.96
N LEU A 13 -9.40 9.05 -2.24
CA LEU A 13 -8.55 7.92 -2.58
C LEU A 13 -9.04 6.70 -1.80
N ILE A 14 -9.31 5.62 -2.53
CA ILE A 14 -9.73 4.36 -1.93
C ILE A 14 -8.60 3.36 -2.13
N ILE A 15 -8.14 2.78 -1.04
CA ILE A 15 -7.05 1.81 -1.06
C ILE A 15 -7.61 0.46 -0.61
N THR A 16 -7.37 -0.57 -1.42
CA THR A 16 -7.83 -1.92 -1.13
C THR A 16 -6.63 -2.83 -0.90
N VAL A 17 -6.64 -3.54 0.21
CA VAL A 17 -5.61 -4.50 0.61
C VAL A 17 -6.29 -5.81 0.98
N ASP A 18 -5.77 -6.92 0.46
CA ASP A 18 -6.22 -8.25 0.85
C ASP A 18 -5.45 -8.67 2.10
N LEU A 19 -6.13 -8.71 3.23
CA LEU A 19 -5.49 -8.99 4.52
C LEU A 19 -5.12 -10.47 4.70
N THR A 20 -5.43 -11.31 3.75
CA THR A 20 -5.07 -12.74 3.81
C THR A 20 -3.74 -13.03 3.13
N GLN A 21 -3.15 -12.07 2.43
CA GLN A 21 -1.86 -12.26 1.79
C GLN A 21 -0.71 -12.05 2.76
N ASP A 22 0.43 -12.66 2.42
CA ASP A 22 1.62 -12.68 3.24
C ASP A 22 2.82 -12.63 2.30
N HIS A 23 3.66 -11.62 2.43
CA HIS A 23 4.81 -11.41 1.54
C HIS A 23 6.15 -11.60 2.26
N GLY A 24 6.14 -12.35 3.34
CA GLY A 24 7.35 -12.72 4.06
C GLY A 24 7.76 -11.69 5.12
N PRO A 25 8.81 -12.01 5.87
CA PRO A 25 9.23 -11.15 6.97
C PRO A 25 9.73 -9.80 6.51
N SER A 26 9.54 -8.80 7.36
CA SER A 26 10.12 -7.48 7.16
C SER A 26 11.64 -7.54 7.37
N LYS A 27 12.33 -6.44 7.10
CA LYS A 27 13.78 -6.37 7.32
C LYS A 27 14.19 -6.67 8.75
N SER A 28 13.36 -6.30 9.72
CA SER A 28 13.64 -6.58 11.12
C SER A 28 13.40 -8.03 11.52
N GLY A 29 12.66 -8.77 10.71
CA GLY A 29 12.29 -10.15 11.01
C GLY A 29 11.22 -10.31 12.09
N LYS A 30 10.69 -9.21 12.63
CA LYS A 30 9.70 -9.24 13.70
C LYS A 30 8.26 -9.14 13.22
N THR A 31 8.07 -8.75 11.97
CA THR A 31 6.76 -8.57 11.39
C THR A 31 6.72 -9.22 10.02
N ILE A 32 5.51 -9.46 9.54
CA ILE A 32 5.29 -10.03 8.22
C ILE A 32 4.56 -8.99 7.38
N VAL A 33 5.11 -8.69 6.22
CA VAL A 33 4.53 -7.68 5.32
C VAL A 33 3.30 -8.26 4.66
N VAL A 34 2.18 -7.56 4.77
CA VAL A 34 0.93 -7.91 4.10
C VAL A 34 0.80 -7.13 2.79
N ALA A 35 1.14 -5.86 2.83
CA ALA A 35 1.06 -4.99 1.66
C ALA A 35 2.06 -3.84 1.79
N SER A 36 2.52 -3.34 0.67
CA SER A 36 3.46 -2.22 0.69
C SER A 36 3.46 -1.49 -0.64
N THR A 37 3.59 -0.18 -0.59
CA THR A 37 3.83 0.63 -1.79
C THR A 37 5.28 0.53 -2.27
N LEU A 38 6.16 -0.07 -1.45
CA LEU A 38 7.60 -0.18 -1.75
C LEU A 38 8.21 1.19 -2.02
N GLY A 39 8.01 2.09 -1.08
CA GLY A 39 8.37 3.48 -1.21
C GLY A 39 7.14 4.31 -1.51
N ASN A 40 7.33 5.47 -2.11
CA ASN A 40 6.20 6.34 -2.44
C ASN A 40 5.63 6.01 -3.80
N ALA A 41 4.31 5.99 -3.88
CA ALA A 41 3.58 5.80 -5.13
C ALA A 41 2.74 7.04 -5.41
N SER A 42 2.54 7.36 -6.66
CA SER A 42 1.67 8.47 -7.04
C SER A 42 0.21 8.04 -6.97
N VAL A 43 -0.64 8.96 -6.56
CA VAL A 43 -2.08 8.75 -6.63
C VAL A 43 -2.47 8.60 -8.10
N PRO A 44 -3.32 7.62 -8.45
CA PRO A 44 -3.71 7.42 -9.85
C PRO A 44 -4.52 8.59 -10.39
N GLY A 45 -4.43 8.79 -11.68
CA GLY A 45 -5.11 9.87 -12.38
C GLY A 45 -4.24 11.10 -12.53
N GLU A 46 -4.52 11.92 -13.53
CA GLU A 46 -3.73 13.12 -13.79
C GLU A 46 -3.97 14.22 -12.77
N GLU A 47 -5.20 14.33 -12.29
CA GLU A 47 -5.61 15.42 -11.40
C GLU A 47 -4.86 15.40 -10.07
N PHE A 48 -4.58 14.21 -9.55
CA PHE A 48 -3.98 14.05 -8.22
C PHE A 48 -2.60 13.39 -8.25
N SER A 49 -1.98 13.26 -9.42
CA SER A 49 -0.72 12.53 -9.54
C SER A 49 0.45 13.18 -8.80
N HIS A 50 0.31 14.45 -8.42
CA HIS A 50 1.33 15.16 -7.63
C HIS A 50 1.28 14.75 -6.13
N ILE A 51 0.26 14.01 -5.73
CA ILE A 51 0.13 13.53 -4.35
C ILE A 51 0.73 12.14 -4.25
N LYS A 52 1.55 11.92 -3.23
CA LYS A 52 2.24 10.66 -3.03
C LYS A 52 1.70 9.91 -1.84
N VAL A 53 1.71 8.58 -1.94
CA VAL A 53 1.24 7.68 -0.89
C VAL A 53 2.39 6.76 -0.49
N GLY A 54 2.69 6.72 0.80
CA GLY A 54 3.60 5.74 1.35
C GLY A 54 2.84 4.89 2.36
N LEU A 55 2.66 3.61 2.07
CA LEU A 55 1.83 2.73 2.88
C LEU A 55 2.53 1.41 3.11
N ASN A 56 2.49 0.94 4.35
CA ASN A 56 2.94 -0.39 4.72
C ASN A 56 1.91 -1.01 5.65
N VAL A 57 1.45 -2.20 5.27
CA VAL A 57 0.54 -2.99 6.09
C VAL A 57 1.29 -4.26 6.49
N TYR A 58 1.37 -4.52 7.79
CA TYR A 58 2.10 -5.67 8.28
C TYR A 58 1.41 -6.23 9.51
N LYS A 59 1.68 -7.51 9.78
CA LYS A 59 1.17 -8.15 10.98
C LYS A 59 2.33 -8.51 11.90
N CYS A 60 2.07 -8.42 13.19
CA CYS A 60 3.03 -8.81 14.22
C CYS A 60 2.93 -10.31 14.48
N GLU A 61 4.05 -10.93 14.74
CA GLU A 61 4.09 -12.32 15.14
C GLU A 61 3.82 -12.46 16.65
#